data_c97612221b51908032cf639b2296a13c
#
_entry.id   c97612221b51908032cf639b2296a13c
#
_cell.length_a   1.000
_cell.length_b   1.000
_cell.length_c   1.000
_cell.angle_alpha   90.00
_cell.angle_beta   90.00
_cell.angle_gamma   90.00
#
_symmetry.space_group_name_H-M   'P 1'
#
loop_
_entity.id
_entity.type
_entity.pdbx_description
1 polymer ?
#
loop_
_entity_poly.entity_id
_entity_poly.type
_entity_poly.pdbx_seq_one_letter_code
_entity_poly.pdbx_strand_id
1 'polypeptide(L)'
;MDFVKVGLKKEIPAGKMKAVDVAGVSVLLVNVNGEYYAIGNKCTHRGCKLSKGALDGEAVKCPCHKSVFNVKTGAVMHGPASKPESKYAVKVEEEQILVSVK
;
A
#
# COMPACT_ATOMS: atom_id res chain seq x y z
N MET A 1 -4.97 -19.17 1.18
CA MET A 1 -5.04 -17.75 0.83
C MET A 1 -5.39 -17.59 -0.63
N ASP A 2 -6.31 -16.68 -0.92
CA ASP A 2 -6.70 -16.41 -2.30
C ASP A 2 -5.96 -15.19 -2.80
N PHE A 3 -4.98 -15.42 -3.65
CA PHE A 3 -4.25 -14.33 -4.29
C PHE A 3 -4.96 -13.89 -5.55
N VAL A 4 -5.15 -12.58 -5.70
CA VAL A 4 -5.81 -11.98 -6.85
C VAL A 4 -4.79 -11.17 -7.64
N LYS A 5 -4.72 -11.38 -8.94
CA LYS A 5 -3.85 -10.60 -9.81
C LYS A 5 -4.34 -9.15 -9.83
N VAL A 6 -3.45 -8.23 -9.51
CA VAL A 6 -3.80 -6.80 -9.43
C VAL A 6 -3.06 -5.94 -10.45
N GLY A 7 -2.06 -6.49 -11.11
CA GLY A 7 -1.34 -5.75 -12.14
C GLY A 7 -0.04 -6.42 -12.54
N LEU A 8 0.75 -5.68 -13.29
CA LEU A 8 2.05 -6.12 -13.77
C LEU A 8 3.15 -5.28 -13.13
N LYS A 9 4.32 -5.88 -12.95
CA LYS A 9 5.48 -5.19 -12.36
C LYS A 9 5.82 -3.89 -13.09
N LYS A 10 5.72 -3.88 -14.41
CA LYS A 10 6.04 -2.70 -15.22
C LYS A 10 5.10 -1.51 -14.97
N GLU A 11 3.91 -1.77 -14.43
CA GLU A 11 2.95 -0.72 -14.14
C GLU A 11 3.32 0.05 -12.86
N ILE A 12 4.13 -0.56 -12.00
CA ILE A 12 4.51 0.05 -10.72
C ILE A 12 6.03 -0.06 -10.59
N PRO A 13 6.79 0.84 -11.23
CA PRO A 13 8.25 0.83 -11.10
C PRO A 13 8.71 1.25 -9.70
N ALA A 14 9.98 1.03 -9.40
CA ALA A 14 10.54 1.34 -8.09
C ALA A 14 10.24 2.79 -7.68
N GLY A 15 9.81 2.97 -6.43
CA GLY A 15 9.46 4.28 -5.89
C GLY A 15 8.07 4.75 -6.26
N LYS A 16 7.26 3.90 -6.88
CA LYS A 16 5.88 4.23 -7.27
C LYS A 16 4.88 3.43 -6.47
N MET A 17 3.64 3.88 -6.47
CA MET A 17 2.54 3.22 -5.77
C MET A 17 1.26 3.33 -6.60
N LYS A 18 0.33 2.41 -6.35
CA LYS A 18 -0.93 2.36 -7.08
C LYS A 18 -2.03 1.83 -6.16
N ALA A 19 -3.21 2.44 -6.24
CA ALA A 19 -4.38 1.93 -5.54
C ALA A 19 -5.04 0.84 -6.38
N VAL A 20 -5.36 -0.28 -5.77
CA VAL A 20 -6.06 -1.38 -6.42
C VAL A 20 -7.18 -1.86 -5.52
N ASP A 21 -8.25 -2.41 -6.11
CA ASP A 21 -9.34 -3.01 -5.36
C ASP A 21 -9.19 -4.53 -5.40
N VAL A 22 -9.19 -5.14 -4.22
CA VAL A 22 -9.09 -6.59 -4.09
C VAL A 22 -10.27 -7.06 -3.25
N ALA A 23 -11.20 -7.78 -3.85
CA ALA A 23 -12.39 -8.30 -3.16
C ALA A 23 -13.13 -7.21 -2.38
N GLY A 24 -13.27 -6.03 -2.96
CA GLY A 24 -13.96 -4.89 -2.33
C GLY A 24 -13.12 -4.09 -1.35
N VAL A 25 -11.85 -4.45 -1.19
CA VAL A 25 -10.94 -3.74 -0.28
C VAL A 25 -10.01 -2.84 -1.09
N SER A 26 -9.93 -1.56 -0.68
CA SER A 26 -9.01 -0.61 -1.31
C SER A 26 -7.61 -0.83 -0.75
N VAL A 27 -6.68 -1.20 -1.61
CA VAL A 27 -5.32 -1.58 -1.23
C VAL A 27 -4.32 -0.63 -1.89
N LEU A 28 -3.32 -0.20 -1.13
CA LEU A 28 -2.19 0.55 -1.67
C LEU A 28 -1.05 -0.43 -1.97
N LEU A 29 -0.71 -0.54 -3.23
CA LEU A 29 0.39 -1.40 -3.69
C LEU A 29 1.60 -0.52 -3.96
N VAL A 30 2.72 -0.86 -3.34
CA VAL A 30 3.92 -0.01 -3.34
C VAL A 30 5.14 -0.81 -3.77
N ASN A 31 5.96 -0.22 -4.62
CA ASN A 31 7.25 -0.80 -5.00
C ASN A 31 8.37 -0.04 -4.27
N VAL A 32 9.02 -0.73 -3.34
CA VAL A 32 10.17 -0.19 -2.61
C VAL A 32 11.42 -0.96 -3.06
N ASN A 33 12.25 -0.30 -3.85
CA ASN A 33 13.51 -0.88 -4.35
C ASN A 33 13.35 -2.22 -5.06
N GLY A 34 12.23 -2.40 -5.79
CA GLY A 34 11.98 -3.62 -6.53
C GLY A 34 11.14 -4.66 -5.79
N GLU A 35 10.83 -4.41 -4.52
CA GLU A 35 9.98 -5.29 -3.73
C GLU A 35 8.60 -4.68 -3.56
N TYR A 36 7.56 -5.50 -3.63
CA TYR A 36 6.18 -5.05 -3.57
C TYR A 36 5.57 -5.30 -2.20
N TYR A 37 4.87 -4.28 -1.70
CA TYR A 37 4.18 -4.32 -0.41
C TYR A 37 2.76 -3.82 -0.60
N ALA A 38 1.84 -4.32 0.22
CA ALA A 38 0.44 -3.92 0.17
C ALA A 38 -0.07 -3.60 1.56
N ILE A 39 -0.66 -2.42 1.70
CA ILE A 39 -1.31 -1.98 2.94
C ILE A 39 -2.67 -1.39 2.58
N GLY A 40 -3.49 -1.12 3.59
CA GLY A 40 -4.75 -0.44 3.34
C GLY A 40 -4.51 0.94 2.70
N ASN A 41 -5.36 1.31 1.73
CA ASN A 41 -5.21 2.57 1.01
C ASN A 41 -5.87 3.75 1.71
N LYS A 42 -6.77 3.49 2.66
CA LYS A 42 -7.47 4.57 3.37
C LYS A 42 -6.76 4.86 4.68
N CYS A 43 -6.43 6.14 4.89
CA CYS A 43 -5.81 6.57 6.14
C CYS A 43 -6.73 6.22 7.32
N THR A 44 -6.17 5.57 8.35
CA THR A 44 -6.96 5.15 9.52
C THR A 44 -7.50 6.32 10.33
N HIS A 45 -6.94 7.51 10.15
CA HIS A 45 -7.40 8.71 10.85
C HIS A 45 -8.67 9.29 10.22
N ARG A 46 -8.68 9.51 8.90
CA ARG A 46 -9.77 10.20 8.24
C ARG A 46 -10.26 9.54 6.94
N GLY A 47 -9.71 8.40 6.58
CA GLY A 47 -10.11 7.68 5.38
C GLY A 47 -9.64 8.28 4.07
N CYS A 48 -8.73 9.25 4.11
CA CYS A 48 -8.13 9.79 2.89
C CYS A 48 -7.29 8.73 2.19
N LYS A 49 -7.29 8.76 0.87
CA LYS A 49 -6.57 7.76 0.09
C LYS A 49 -5.07 8.02 0.14
N LEU A 50 -4.31 7.06 0.66
CA LEU A 50 -2.85 7.16 0.73
C LEU A 50 -2.20 7.21 -0.65
N SER A 51 -2.85 6.61 -1.64
CA SER A 51 -2.36 6.63 -3.03
C SER A 51 -2.26 8.04 -3.61
N LYS A 52 -2.95 9.00 -3.02
CA LYS A 52 -2.88 10.40 -3.44
C LYS A 52 -1.86 11.21 -2.64
N GLY A 53 -1.18 10.56 -1.70
CA GLY A 53 -0.14 11.17 -0.91
C GLY A 53 1.23 11.02 -1.54
N ALA A 54 2.26 11.09 -0.71
CA ALA A 54 3.65 11.01 -1.17
C ALA A 54 4.33 9.78 -0.59
N LEU A 55 5.10 9.10 -1.42
CA LEU A 55 5.93 7.98 -1.01
C LEU A 55 7.38 8.46 -0.88
N ASP A 56 7.99 8.16 0.26
CA ASP A 56 9.38 8.50 0.52
C ASP A 56 10.06 7.26 1.11
N GLY A 57 10.85 6.57 0.28
CA GLY A 57 11.47 5.31 0.68
C GLY A 57 10.43 4.26 1.01
N GLU A 58 10.34 3.86 2.28
CA GLU A 58 9.36 2.88 2.74
C GLU A 58 8.21 3.51 3.52
N ALA A 59 8.09 4.85 3.49
CA ALA A 59 7.06 5.58 4.21
C ALA A 59 6.11 6.26 3.24
N VAL A 60 4.81 6.20 3.53
CA VAL A 60 3.79 6.92 2.76
C VAL A 60 3.14 7.96 3.65
N LYS A 61 2.98 9.17 3.12
CA LYS A 61 2.41 10.31 3.84
C LYS A 61 1.00 10.56 3.36
N CYS A 62 0.05 10.59 4.31
CA CYS A 62 -1.34 10.88 4.01
C CYS A 62 -1.48 12.34 3.51
N PRO A 63 -2.22 12.59 2.42
CA PRO A 63 -2.34 13.94 1.88
C PRO A 63 -3.18 14.89 2.73
N CYS A 64 -4.07 14.36 3.57
CA CYS A 64 -5.01 15.19 4.34
C CYS A 64 -4.40 15.77 5.59
N HIS A 65 -3.83 14.93 6.46
CA HIS A 65 -3.36 15.36 7.78
C HIS A 65 -1.91 14.96 8.05
N LYS A 66 -1.20 14.57 7.02
CA LYS A 66 0.24 14.27 7.10
C LYS A 66 0.60 13.10 8.01
N SER A 67 -0.32 12.17 8.25
CA SER A 67 0.03 10.92 8.94
C SER A 67 1.00 10.13 8.06
N VAL A 68 1.96 9.47 8.69
CA VAL A 68 2.97 8.69 7.96
C VAL A 68 2.89 7.23 8.39
N PHE A 69 2.84 6.34 7.41
CA PHE A 69 2.77 4.90 7.63
C PHE A 69 3.94 4.21 6.97
N ASN A 70 4.45 3.15 7.61
CA ASN A 70 5.47 2.30 7.00
C ASN A 70 4.76 1.31 6.07
N VAL A 71 5.12 1.30 4.79
CA VAL A 71 4.44 0.45 3.79
C VAL A 71 4.80 -1.02 3.92
N LYS A 72 5.90 -1.34 4.58
CA LYS A 72 6.31 -2.74 4.80
C LYS A 72 5.53 -3.40 5.92
N THR A 73 5.12 -2.64 6.94
CA THR A 73 4.48 -3.17 8.14
C THR A 73 3.08 -2.62 8.38
N GLY A 74 2.75 -1.48 7.81
CA GLY A 74 1.50 -0.77 8.09
C GLY A 74 1.57 0.09 9.35
N ALA A 75 2.69 0.09 10.06
CA ALA A 75 2.82 0.80 11.34
C ALA A 75 2.73 2.32 11.15
N VAL A 76 2.13 2.99 12.13
CA VAL A 76 2.09 4.45 12.17
C VAL A 76 3.48 4.94 12.55
N MET A 77 4.07 5.79 11.71
CA MET A 77 5.38 6.40 11.99
C MET A 77 5.22 7.82 12.52
N HIS A 78 4.12 8.48 12.16
CA HIS A 78 3.85 9.85 12.60
C HIS A 78 2.35 10.09 12.58
N GLY A 79 1.80 10.66 13.70
CA GLY A 79 0.38 11.00 13.78
C GLY A 79 -0.01 12.15 12.88
N PRO A 80 -1.30 12.52 12.83
CA PRO A 80 -2.34 12.25 13.85
C PRO A 80 -2.99 10.86 13.85
N ALA A 81 -2.75 10.02 12.85
CA ALA A 81 -3.27 8.67 12.90
C ALA A 81 -2.65 7.91 14.08
N SER A 82 -3.45 7.10 14.77
CA SER A 82 -2.99 6.30 15.90
C SER A 82 -3.10 4.79 15.65
N LYS A 83 -3.84 4.40 14.60
CA LYS A 83 -4.03 3.00 14.25
C LYS A 83 -3.19 2.64 13.03
N PRO A 84 -2.50 1.48 13.05
CA PRO A 84 -1.75 1.06 11.87
C PRO A 84 -2.69 0.70 10.71
N GLU A 85 -2.15 0.72 9.52
CA GLU A 85 -2.85 0.20 8.34
C GLU A 85 -2.78 -1.32 8.35
N SER A 86 -3.79 -1.96 7.77
CA SER A 86 -3.75 -3.40 7.56
C SER A 86 -2.65 -3.73 6.55
N LYS A 87 -1.91 -4.79 6.82
CA LYS A 87 -0.89 -5.29 5.91
C LYS A 87 -1.44 -6.52 5.18
N TYR A 88 -1.22 -6.57 3.87
CA TYR A 88 -1.71 -7.67 3.05
C TYR A 88 -0.54 -8.42 2.41
N ALA A 89 -0.73 -9.70 2.15
CA ALA A 89 0.29 -10.54 1.53
C ALA A 89 0.40 -10.21 0.04
N VAL A 90 1.63 -10.14 -0.45
CA VAL A 90 1.93 -9.90 -1.86
C VAL A 90 2.76 -11.05 -2.39
N LYS A 91 2.43 -11.50 -3.59
CA LYS A 91 3.16 -12.55 -4.28
C LYS A 91 3.44 -12.07 -5.69
N VAL A 92 4.65 -12.30 -6.17
CA VAL A 92 5.02 -11.97 -7.53
C VAL A 92 5.30 -13.26 -8.27
N GLU A 93 4.61 -13.47 -9.40
CA GLU A 93 4.84 -14.62 -10.27
C GLU A 93 5.19 -14.09 -11.65
N GLU A 94 6.45 -14.29 -12.08
CA GLU A 94 6.98 -13.74 -13.32
C GLU A 94 6.81 -12.21 -13.32
N GLU A 95 6.00 -11.66 -14.22
CA GLU A 95 5.75 -10.21 -14.27
C GLU A 95 4.43 -9.81 -13.59
N GLN A 96 3.73 -10.76 -12.96
CA GLN A 96 2.41 -10.51 -12.37
C GLN A 96 2.51 -10.29 -10.87
N ILE A 97 1.74 -9.32 -10.38
CA ILE A 97 1.64 -9.01 -8.95
C ILE A 97 0.29 -9.50 -8.45
N LEU A 98 0.31 -10.29 -7.37
CA LEU A 98 -0.91 -10.83 -6.77
C LEU A 98 -0.98 -10.41 -5.31
N VAL A 99 -2.19 -10.13 -4.83
CA VAL A 99 -2.43 -9.69 -3.44
C VAL A 99 -3.54 -10.52 -2.84
N SER A 100 -3.38 -10.85 -1.56
CA SER A 100 -4.43 -11.50 -0.77
C SER A 100 -4.82 -10.58 0.38
N VAL A 101 -6.12 -10.34 0.55
CA VAL A 101 -6.65 -9.51 1.65
C VAL A 101 -7.21 -10.36 2.79
N LYS A 102 -6.92 -11.64 2.76
CA LYS A 102 -7.35 -12.57 3.83
C LYS A 102 -6.19 -13.01 4.69
#